data_c6e808e8b0d13da5bd8ca4563f0671d8
#
_entry.id   c6e808e8b0d13da5bd8ca4563f0671d8
#
_cell.length_a   1.000
_cell.length_b   1.000
_cell.length_c   1.000
_cell.angle_alpha   90.00
_cell.angle_beta   90.00
_cell.angle_gamma   90.00
#
_symmetry.space_group_name_H-M   'P 1'
#
loop_
_entity.id
_entity.type
_entity.pdbx_description
1 polymer ?
#
loop_
_entity_poly.entity_id
_entity_poly.type
_entity_poly.pdbx_seq_one_letter_code
_entity_poly.pdbx_strand_id
1 'polypeptide(L)' 'MAKIKVKQVKSAIKRPQNQKRTLSALGLRRLGQVVEHEDTPNILGMINKVKHLVSTEEA' A
#
# COMPACT_ATOMS: atom_id res chain seq x y z
N MET A 1 4.14 4.45 19.01
CA MET A 1 3.65 4.63 17.67
C MET A 1 3.42 3.28 17.04
N ALA A 2 2.26 3.10 16.44
CA ALA A 2 1.89 1.82 15.88
C ALA A 2 2.47 1.66 14.46
N LYS A 3 2.68 0.41 14.08
CA LYS A 3 3.07 0.08 12.71
C LYS A 3 1.96 -0.70 12.06
N ILE A 4 1.87 -0.60 10.75
CA ILE A 4 0.90 -1.35 9.97
C ILE A 4 1.62 -2.15 8.89
N LYS A 5 1.08 -3.31 8.59
CA LYS A 5 1.54 -4.14 7.48
C LYS A 5 0.60 -3.93 6.30
N VAL A 6 1.17 -3.69 5.15
CA VAL A 6 0.41 -3.46 3.91
C VAL A 6 0.77 -4.56 2.93
N LYS A 7 -0.23 -5.28 2.47
CA LYS A 7 -0.04 -6.36 1.50
C LYS A 7 -0.77 -6.02 0.21
N GLN A 8 -0.09 -6.15 -0.91
CA GLN A 8 -0.73 -5.98 -2.20
C GLN A 8 -1.51 -7.24 -2.55
N VAL A 9 -2.83 -7.10 -2.62
CA VAL A 9 -3.73 -8.24 -2.88
C VAL A 9 -4.27 -8.25 -4.31
N LYS A 10 -4.15 -7.14 -5.03
CA LYS A 10 -4.59 -7.05 -6.43
C LYS A 10 -3.51 -6.41 -7.28
N SER A 11 -3.44 -6.83 -8.54
CA SER A 11 -2.47 -6.28 -9.49
C SER A 11 -2.83 -4.86 -9.88
N ALA A 12 -1.80 -4.02 -10.08
CA ALA A 12 -1.96 -2.64 -10.53
C ALA A 12 -1.73 -2.48 -12.03
N ILE A 13 -1.64 -3.56 -12.79
CA ILE A 13 -1.29 -3.53 -14.21
C ILE A 13 -2.23 -2.63 -15.02
N LYS A 14 -3.53 -2.70 -14.75
CA LYS A 14 -4.54 -1.92 -15.49
C LYS A 14 -5.02 -0.70 -14.72
N ARG A 15 -4.29 -0.28 -13.68
CA ARG A 15 -4.70 0.84 -12.85
C ARG A 15 -4.03 2.13 -13.32
N PRO A 16 -4.59 3.30 -12.96
CA PRO A 16 -3.97 4.58 -13.30
C PRO A 16 -2.54 4.70 -12.80
N GLN A 17 -1.75 5.49 -13.50
CA GLN A 17 -0.35 5.66 -13.18
C GLN A 17 -0.13 6.18 -11.75
N ASN A 18 -0.99 7.07 -11.28
CA ASN A 18 -0.86 7.62 -9.92
C ASN A 18 -1.03 6.54 -8.85
N GLN A 19 -1.87 5.54 -9.08
CA GLN A 19 -2.02 4.42 -8.16
C GLN A 19 -0.78 3.53 -8.17
N LYS A 20 -0.21 3.29 -9.34
CA LYS A 20 1.04 2.53 -9.45
C LYS A 20 2.18 3.24 -8.72
N ARG A 21 2.27 4.55 -8.87
CA ARG A 21 3.27 5.35 -8.17
C ARG A 21 3.09 5.29 -6.66
N THR A 22 1.84 5.33 -6.19
CA THR A 22 1.55 5.24 -4.77
C THR A 22 1.99 3.88 -4.21
N LEU A 23 1.69 2.80 -4.92
CA LEU A 23 2.14 1.46 -4.51
C LEU A 23 3.67 1.39 -4.48
N SER A 24 4.33 1.95 -5.48
CA SER A 24 5.79 1.98 -5.53
C SER A 24 6.37 2.78 -4.37
N ALA A 25 5.75 3.90 -4.02
CA ALA A 25 6.17 4.72 -2.89
C ALA A 25 6.02 3.98 -1.57
N LEU A 26 5.02 3.10 -1.46
CA LEU A 26 4.84 2.24 -0.29
C LEU A 26 5.83 1.06 -0.28
N GLY A 27 6.51 0.81 -1.37
CA GLY A 27 7.42 -0.32 -1.50
C GLY A 27 6.78 -1.59 -2.03
N LEU A 28 5.54 -1.49 -2.50
CA LEU A 28 4.80 -2.64 -3.04
C LEU A 28 5.00 -2.70 -4.55
N ARG A 29 5.76 -3.68 -4.99
CA ARG A 29 6.05 -3.86 -6.42
C ARG A 29 5.50 -5.14 -7.00
N ARG A 30 5.13 -6.08 -6.14
CA ARG A 30 4.66 -7.40 -6.57
C ARG A 30 3.38 -7.77 -5.85
N LEU A 31 2.54 -8.50 -6.53
CA LEU A 31 1.35 -9.08 -5.93
C LEU A 31 1.76 -10.01 -4.78
N GLY A 32 1.09 -9.85 -3.66
CA GLY A 32 1.39 -10.66 -2.47
C GLY A 32 2.53 -10.15 -1.62
N GLN A 33 3.24 -9.10 -2.05
CA GLN A 33 4.31 -8.51 -1.26
C GLN A 33 3.73 -7.82 -0.03
N VAL A 34 4.43 -7.95 1.10
CA VAL A 34 4.05 -7.30 2.35
C VAL A 34 5.14 -6.35 2.77
N VAL A 35 4.77 -5.13 3.14
CA VAL A 35 5.70 -4.15 3.69
C VAL A 35 5.13 -3.60 4.99
N GLU A 36 6.01 -3.11 5.86
CA GLU A 36 5.63 -2.55 7.14
C GLU A 36 5.96 -1.06 7.14
N HIS A 37 5.02 -0.25 7.59
CA HIS A 37 5.17 1.20 7.69
C HIS A 37 4.63 1.69 9.02
N GLU A 38 5.07 2.87 9.43
CA GLU A 38 4.45 3.55 10.56
C GLU A 38 3.10 4.14 10.13
N ASP A 39 2.18 4.23 11.07
CA ASP A 39 0.83 4.74 10.81
C ASP A 39 0.77 6.27 10.78
N THR A 40 1.69 6.89 10.08
CA THR A 40 1.69 8.35 9.92
C THR A 40 0.58 8.79 8.98
N PRO A 41 0.11 10.04 9.09
CA PRO A 41 -0.90 10.56 8.16
C PRO A 41 -0.50 10.43 6.69
N ASN A 42 0.77 10.60 6.36
CA ASN A 42 1.26 10.46 4.99
C ASN A 42 1.05 9.02 4.48
N ILE A 43 1.43 8.04 5.29
CA ILE A 43 1.29 6.63 4.92
C ILE A 43 -0.19 6.25 4.83
N LEU A 44 -0.99 6.68 5.79
CA LEU A 44 -2.42 6.39 5.78
C LEU A 44 -3.11 6.99 4.55
N GLY A 45 -2.71 8.21 4.16
CA GLY A 45 -3.23 8.85 2.95
C GLY A 45 -2.88 8.07 1.68
N MET A 46 -1.64 7.57 1.58
CA MET A 46 -1.24 6.76 0.44
C MET A 46 -2.00 5.44 0.39
N ILE A 47 -2.15 4.79 1.53
CA ILE A 47 -2.91 3.54 1.62
C ILE A 47 -4.36 3.77 1.21
N ASN A 48 -4.96 4.87 1.64
CA ASN A 48 -6.34 5.18 1.32
C ASN A 48 -6.56 5.33 -0.19
N LYS A 49 -5.57 5.83 -0.93
CA LYS A 49 -5.65 5.95 -2.38
C LYS A 49 -5.67 4.61 -3.09
N VAL A 50 -5.08 3.60 -2.50
CA VAL A 50 -4.94 2.27 -3.11
C VAL A 50 -5.56 1.17 -2.25
N LYS A 51 -6.42 1.52 -1.32
CA LYS A 51 -7.00 0.53 -0.38
C LYS A 51 -7.75 -0.59 -1.08
N HIS A 52 -8.23 -0.34 -2.28
CA HIS A 52 -8.91 -1.38 -3.07
C HIS A 52 -7.93 -2.39 -3.68
N LEU A 53 -6.64 -2.10 -3.61
CA LEU A 53 -5.58 -2.97 -4.14
C LEU A 53 -4.76 -3.62 -3.04
N VAL A 54 -4.90 -3.17 -1.81
CA VAL A 54 -4.08 -3.64 -0.70
C VAL A 54 -4.95 -4.02 0.50
N SER A 55 -4.38 -4.84 1.37
CA SER A 55 -4.94 -5.18 2.67
C SER A 55 -4.00 -4.67 3.74
N THR A 56 -4.55 -4.13 4.82
CA THR A 56 -3.75 -3.61 5.92
C THR A 56 -4.03 -4.36 7.19
N GLU A 57 -3.01 -4.48 8.03
CA GLU A 57 -3.08 -5.16 9.31
C GLU A 57 -2.22 -4.42 10.30
N GLU A 58 -2.67 -4.32 11.54
CA GLU A 58 -1.81 -3.77 12.58
C GLU A 58 -0.68 -4.75 12.90
N ALA A 59 0.51 -4.19 12.98
CA ALA A 59 1.69 -4.99 13.27
C ALA A 59 1.89 -5.17 14.79
#